data_45ce2c000b7d83a52fb09a9aa1fba332
#
_entry.id   45ce2c000b7d83a52fb09a9aa1fba332
#
_cell.length_a   1.000
_cell.length_b   1.000
_cell.length_c   1.000
_cell.angle_alpha   90.00
_cell.angle_beta   90.00
_cell.angle_gamma   90.00
#
_symmetry.space_group_name_H-M   'P 1'
#
loop_
_entity.id
_entity.type
_entity.pdbx_description
1 polymer ?
#
loop_
_entity_poly.entity_id
_entity_poly.type
_entity_poly.pdbx_seq_one_letter_code
_entity_poly.pdbx_strand_id
1 'polypeptide(L)'
;MKPLIAALALAFAVVAAPAWAAPAPAWTVDKAASKVAFASSFDGGAFNGSFRRWDAVIRFDPTNLAGSSVTATFDMASAVTGETTRDQSLLEPDWFSAKAFPKATFTASSFKALGGGKYQAVGTLTMRGVTKPLTLPFSLVITGDTAKMTSSVGLNRLAFGVGQGDWKTTEVVPGTVTVNISLTAKRAK
;
A
#
# COMPACT_ATOMS: atom_id res chain seq x y z
N MET A 1 -35.70 70.78 -5.82
CA MET A 1 -34.72 69.96 -5.02
C MET A 1 -35.21 68.52 -5.08
N LYS A 2 -34.51 67.64 -5.81
CA LYS A 2 -34.83 66.21 -5.90
C LYS A 2 -33.75 65.42 -5.10
N PRO A 3 -34.10 64.51 -4.20
CA PRO A 3 -33.12 63.70 -3.52
C PRO A 3 -32.66 62.53 -4.43
N LEU A 4 -31.31 62.35 -4.59
CA LEU A 4 -30.72 61.17 -5.14
C LEU A 4 -30.77 60.05 -4.09
N ILE A 5 -31.44 58.96 -4.45
CA ILE A 5 -31.38 57.70 -3.67
C ILE A 5 -30.22 56.89 -4.25
N ALA A 6 -29.11 56.75 -3.49
CA ALA A 6 -28.03 55.86 -3.83
C ALA A 6 -28.38 54.43 -3.41
N ALA A 7 -28.55 53.53 -4.37
CA ALA A 7 -28.76 52.11 -4.12
C ALA A 7 -27.42 51.44 -3.85
N LEU A 8 -27.20 50.99 -2.61
CA LEU A 8 -26.03 50.22 -2.19
C LEU A 8 -26.25 48.74 -2.57
N ALA A 9 -25.60 48.29 -3.62
CA ALA A 9 -25.63 46.88 -4.03
C ALA A 9 -24.67 46.06 -3.11
N LEU A 10 -25.23 45.25 -2.21
CA LEU A 10 -24.49 44.31 -1.39
C LEU A 10 -24.13 43.06 -2.27
N ALA A 11 -22.88 42.94 -2.68
CA ALA A 11 -22.37 41.74 -3.35
C ALA A 11 -22.14 40.61 -2.30
N PHE A 12 -23.00 39.61 -2.31
CA PHE A 12 -22.80 38.38 -1.53
C PHE A 12 -21.70 37.54 -2.22
N ALA A 13 -20.52 37.47 -1.64
CA ALA A 13 -19.50 36.52 -2.03
C ALA A 13 -19.95 35.12 -1.57
N VAL A 14 -20.36 34.27 -2.50
CA VAL A 14 -20.61 32.84 -2.24
C VAL A 14 -19.27 32.17 -2.02
N VAL A 15 -18.91 31.88 -0.76
CA VAL A 15 -17.77 31.04 -0.41
C VAL A 15 -18.16 29.59 -0.73
N ALA A 16 -17.64 29.06 -1.83
CA ALA A 16 -17.81 27.66 -2.17
C ALA A 16 -17.11 26.80 -1.10
N ALA A 17 -17.86 26.01 -0.33
CA ALA A 17 -17.31 25.04 0.58
C ALA A 17 -16.56 23.97 -0.23
N PRO A 18 -15.39 23.45 0.27
CA PRO A 18 -14.69 22.37 -0.40
C PRO A 18 -15.60 21.15 -0.51
N ALA A 19 -15.92 20.75 -1.73
CA ALA A 19 -16.68 19.54 -1.99
C ALA A 19 -15.76 18.33 -1.67
N TRP A 20 -16.00 17.68 -0.55
CA TRP A 20 -15.34 16.43 -0.22
C TRP A 20 -15.86 15.35 -1.17
N ALA A 21 -14.93 14.68 -1.88
CA ALA A 21 -15.31 13.59 -2.77
C ALA A 21 -16.01 12.49 -1.97
N ALA A 22 -17.14 12.01 -2.47
CA ALA A 22 -17.82 10.87 -1.86
C ALA A 22 -16.89 9.65 -1.83
N PRO A 23 -16.93 8.83 -0.76
CA PRO A 23 -16.08 7.65 -0.67
C PRO A 23 -16.33 6.69 -1.83
N ALA A 24 -15.25 6.17 -2.43
CA ALA A 24 -15.33 5.13 -3.44
C ALA A 24 -15.93 3.83 -2.84
N PRO A 25 -16.52 2.93 -3.67
CA PRO A 25 -17.06 1.66 -3.20
C PRO A 25 -15.99 0.82 -2.50
N ALA A 26 -16.41 0.08 -1.47
CA ALA A 26 -15.57 -0.84 -0.74
C ALA A 26 -15.40 -2.15 -1.52
N TRP A 27 -14.24 -2.81 -1.33
CA TRP A 27 -13.92 -4.09 -1.92
C TRP A 27 -13.52 -5.08 -0.84
N THR A 28 -14.13 -6.27 -0.86
CA THR A 28 -13.79 -7.38 0.04
C THR A 28 -12.78 -8.30 -0.64
N VAL A 29 -11.62 -8.46 -0.04
CA VAL A 29 -10.55 -9.30 -0.59
C VAL A 29 -10.88 -10.78 -0.41
N ASP A 30 -10.77 -11.53 -1.49
CA ASP A 30 -10.75 -13.00 -1.48
C ASP A 30 -9.33 -13.46 -1.09
N LYS A 31 -9.16 -13.85 0.17
CA LYS A 31 -7.84 -14.26 0.71
C LYS A 31 -7.32 -15.54 0.07
N ALA A 32 -8.20 -16.46 -0.33
CA ALA A 32 -7.79 -17.72 -0.95
C ALA A 32 -7.26 -17.50 -2.38
N ALA A 33 -7.80 -16.51 -3.08
CA ALA A 33 -7.39 -16.12 -4.43
C ALA A 33 -6.37 -14.98 -4.46
N SER A 34 -5.79 -14.63 -3.31
CA SER A 34 -4.88 -13.48 -3.18
C SER A 34 -3.58 -13.87 -2.49
N LYS A 35 -2.49 -13.20 -2.87
CA LYS A 35 -1.16 -13.46 -2.32
C LYS A 35 -0.37 -12.16 -2.21
N VAL A 36 0.36 -12.00 -1.10
CA VAL A 36 1.40 -11.01 -0.92
C VAL A 36 2.71 -11.78 -0.72
N ALA A 37 3.58 -11.68 -1.71
CA ALA A 37 4.85 -12.39 -1.75
C ALA A 37 6.02 -11.41 -1.79
N PHE A 38 7.20 -11.88 -1.43
CA PHE A 38 8.45 -11.17 -1.62
C PHE A 38 9.50 -12.11 -2.21
N ALA A 39 10.45 -11.53 -2.93
CA ALA A 39 11.56 -12.22 -3.56
C ALA A 39 12.86 -11.52 -3.23
N SER A 40 13.90 -12.31 -2.95
CA SER A 40 15.26 -11.85 -2.72
C SER A 40 16.25 -12.98 -3.04
N SER A 41 17.52 -12.80 -2.68
CA SER A 41 18.53 -13.88 -2.73
C SER A 41 19.33 -13.90 -1.43
N PHE A 42 19.94 -15.04 -1.17
CA PHE A 42 20.89 -15.26 -0.09
C PHE A 42 22.11 -15.95 -0.71
N ASP A 43 23.28 -15.34 -0.60
CA ASP A 43 24.53 -15.82 -1.19
C ASP A 43 24.36 -16.25 -2.67
N GLY A 44 23.71 -15.37 -3.47
CA GLY A 44 23.40 -15.62 -4.88
C GLY A 44 22.22 -16.56 -5.14
N GLY A 45 21.80 -17.37 -4.16
CA GLY A 45 20.66 -18.28 -4.27
C GLY A 45 19.33 -17.55 -4.13
N ALA A 46 18.51 -17.50 -5.19
CA ALA A 46 17.19 -16.85 -5.17
C ALA A 46 16.22 -17.60 -4.25
N PHE A 47 15.41 -16.85 -3.50
CA PHE A 47 14.30 -17.39 -2.73
C PHE A 47 13.06 -16.51 -2.81
N ASN A 48 11.92 -17.12 -2.54
CA ASN A 48 10.65 -16.44 -2.43
C ASN A 48 10.07 -16.66 -1.04
N GLY A 49 9.32 -15.66 -0.56
CA GLY A 49 8.57 -15.77 0.66
C GLY A 49 7.18 -15.16 0.49
N SER A 50 6.35 -15.28 1.51
CA SER A 50 5.03 -14.65 1.54
C SER A 50 4.59 -14.38 2.97
N PHE A 51 3.64 -13.47 3.13
CA PHE A 51 2.94 -13.25 4.38
C PHE A 51 1.66 -14.08 4.39
N ARG A 52 1.52 -14.98 5.37
CA ARG A 52 0.33 -15.83 5.53
C ARG A 52 -0.85 -15.08 6.16
N ARG A 53 -0.56 -14.10 7.02
CA ARG A 53 -1.57 -13.27 7.68
C ARG A 53 -1.37 -11.81 7.31
N TRP A 54 -2.33 -11.28 6.62
CA TRP A 54 -2.41 -9.87 6.23
C TRP A 54 -3.87 -9.50 6.02
N ASP A 55 -4.16 -8.21 6.01
CA ASP A 55 -5.49 -7.70 5.70
C ASP A 55 -5.42 -6.41 4.89
N ALA A 56 -6.52 -6.08 4.20
CA ALA A 56 -6.62 -4.83 3.47
C ALA A 56 -8.05 -4.29 3.49
N VAL A 57 -8.17 -3.03 3.88
CA VAL A 57 -9.38 -2.22 3.70
C VAL A 57 -9.19 -1.41 2.44
N ILE A 58 -10.03 -1.66 1.43
CA ILE A 58 -9.89 -1.09 0.10
C ILE A 58 -11.18 -0.37 -0.28
N ARG A 59 -11.05 0.90 -0.65
CA ARG A 59 -12.04 1.67 -1.38
C ARG A 59 -11.40 2.15 -2.68
N PHE A 60 -11.98 1.77 -3.80
CA PHE A 60 -11.39 2.16 -5.08
C PHE A 60 -12.45 2.28 -6.17
N ASP A 61 -12.36 3.38 -6.92
CA ASP A 61 -13.15 3.62 -8.11
C ASP A 61 -12.27 4.28 -9.18
N PRO A 62 -12.10 3.65 -10.35
CA PRO A 62 -11.35 4.24 -11.47
C PRO A 62 -11.87 5.61 -11.91
N THR A 63 -13.15 5.89 -11.68
CA THR A 63 -13.82 7.15 -12.05
C THR A 63 -13.81 8.17 -10.91
N ASN A 64 -13.46 7.76 -9.68
CA ASN A 64 -13.40 8.61 -8.49
C ASN A 64 -12.14 8.31 -7.67
N LEU A 65 -10.97 8.62 -8.23
CA LEU A 65 -9.68 8.40 -7.55
C LEU A 65 -9.53 9.22 -6.28
N ALA A 66 -10.16 10.41 -6.21
CA ALA A 66 -10.12 11.26 -5.04
C ALA A 66 -10.87 10.68 -3.82
N GLY A 67 -11.89 9.85 -4.06
CA GLY A 67 -12.61 9.12 -3.02
C GLY A 67 -12.00 7.75 -2.67
N SER A 68 -10.90 7.37 -3.32
CA SER A 68 -10.27 6.07 -3.15
C SER A 68 -9.26 6.06 -2.00
N SER A 69 -9.14 4.92 -1.32
CA SER A 69 -8.18 4.72 -0.22
C SER A 69 -7.83 3.24 -0.06
N VAL A 70 -6.65 2.96 0.48
CA VAL A 70 -6.23 1.63 0.89
C VAL A 70 -5.46 1.69 2.20
N THR A 71 -5.74 0.74 3.09
CA THR A 71 -4.91 0.43 4.25
C THR A 71 -4.69 -1.08 4.24
N ALA A 72 -3.43 -1.49 4.05
CA ALA A 72 -3.03 -2.91 4.11
C ALA A 72 -2.14 -3.14 5.32
N THR A 73 -2.43 -4.17 6.10
CA THR A 73 -1.70 -4.52 7.32
C THR A 73 -1.17 -5.95 7.21
N PHE A 74 0.10 -6.13 7.55
CA PHE A 74 0.81 -7.40 7.47
C PHE A 74 1.27 -7.82 8.85
N ASP A 75 0.98 -9.05 9.24
CA ASP A 75 1.54 -9.66 10.44
C ASP A 75 2.96 -10.16 10.13
N MET A 76 3.96 -9.51 10.73
CA MET A 76 5.36 -9.78 10.45
C MET A 76 5.81 -11.17 10.89
N ALA A 77 5.17 -11.73 11.93
CA ALA A 77 5.42 -13.10 12.38
C ALA A 77 4.81 -14.17 11.46
N SER A 78 4.11 -13.76 10.39
CA SER A 78 3.54 -14.68 9.41
C SER A 78 4.37 -14.81 8.13
N ALA A 79 5.53 -14.19 8.08
CA ALA A 79 6.46 -14.30 6.96
C ALA A 79 7.02 -15.73 6.88
N VAL A 80 6.97 -16.33 5.70
CA VAL A 80 7.49 -17.68 5.44
C VAL A 80 8.20 -17.73 4.10
N THR A 81 9.28 -18.48 4.04
CA THR A 81 10.06 -18.72 2.81
C THR A 81 10.10 -20.20 2.45
N GLY A 82 9.61 -21.07 3.35
CA GLY A 82 9.66 -22.52 3.20
C GLY A 82 10.96 -23.14 3.71
N GLU A 83 11.87 -22.32 4.27
CA GLU A 83 13.10 -22.79 4.93
C GLU A 83 13.05 -22.34 6.40
N THR A 84 13.04 -23.30 7.32
CA THR A 84 12.73 -23.08 8.74
C THR A 84 13.72 -22.11 9.41
N THR A 85 15.02 -22.26 9.16
CA THR A 85 16.04 -21.39 9.78
C THR A 85 15.89 -19.95 9.33
N ARG A 86 15.62 -19.73 8.04
CA ARG A 86 15.37 -18.39 7.49
C ARG A 86 14.10 -17.81 8.06
N ASP A 87 13.01 -18.59 8.13
CA ASP A 87 11.73 -18.16 8.67
C ASP A 87 11.86 -17.70 10.14
N GLN A 88 12.65 -18.42 10.93
CA GLN A 88 12.97 -18.02 12.31
C GLN A 88 13.81 -16.75 12.34
N SER A 89 14.87 -16.67 11.53
CA SER A 89 15.74 -15.50 11.46
C SER A 89 14.98 -14.22 11.09
N LEU A 90 13.99 -14.30 10.19
CA LEU A 90 13.18 -13.15 9.81
C LEU A 90 12.45 -12.50 10.99
N LEU A 91 12.17 -13.23 12.08
CA LEU A 91 11.47 -12.72 13.24
C LEU A 91 12.38 -11.97 14.22
N GLU A 92 13.70 -12.25 14.14
CA GLU A 92 14.71 -11.78 15.08
C GLU A 92 14.96 -10.25 15.01
N PRO A 93 15.60 -9.67 16.07
CA PRO A 93 15.86 -8.23 16.16
C PRO A 93 16.61 -7.64 14.97
N ASP A 94 17.48 -8.37 14.32
CA ASP A 94 18.24 -7.88 13.18
C ASP A 94 17.40 -7.81 11.89
N TRP A 95 16.29 -8.53 11.84
CA TRP A 95 15.39 -8.57 10.69
C TRP A 95 14.10 -7.80 10.97
N PHE A 96 12.97 -8.46 10.99
CA PHE A 96 11.69 -7.77 11.20
C PHE A 96 11.51 -7.31 12.65
N SER A 97 12.23 -7.91 13.61
CA SER A 97 12.00 -7.68 15.04
C SER A 97 10.52 -7.83 15.39
N ALA A 98 9.93 -8.94 14.95
CA ALA A 98 8.48 -9.14 14.94
C ALA A 98 7.83 -9.06 16.33
N LYS A 99 8.59 -9.34 17.40
CA LYS A 99 8.13 -9.17 18.79
C LYS A 99 7.93 -7.70 19.14
N ALA A 100 8.83 -6.81 18.71
CA ALA A 100 8.75 -5.37 18.98
C ALA A 100 7.86 -4.65 17.96
N PHE A 101 7.84 -5.11 16.72
CA PHE A 101 7.11 -4.53 15.60
C PHE A 101 6.26 -5.60 14.91
N PRO A 102 5.14 -6.01 15.53
CA PRO A 102 4.36 -7.16 15.03
C PRO A 102 3.66 -6.89 13.71
N LYS A 103 3.54 -5.63 13.30
CA LYS A 103 2.82 -5.24 12.09
C LYS A 103 3.63 -4.31 11.21
N ALA A 104 3.47 -4.47 9.89
CA ALA A 104 3.76 -3.44 8.91
C ALA A 104 2.45 -2.96 8.29
N THR A 105 2.40 -1.67 7.88
CA THR A 105 1.16 -1.07 7.34
C THR A 105 1.50 -0.18 6.15
N PHE A 106 0.81 -0.40 5.04
CA PHE A 106 0.78 0.51 3.90
C PHE A 106 -0.53 1.27 3.87
N THR A 107 -0.47 2.60 3.76
CA THR A 107 -1.65 3.46 3.66
C THR A 107 -1.49 4.41 2.48
N ALA A 108 -2.51 4.49 1.63
CA ALA A 108 -2.58 5.46 0.55
C ALA A 108 -4.00 6.00 0.38
N SER A 109 -4.09 7.31 0.12
CA SER A 109 -5.33 8.02 -0.21
C SER A 109 -5.17 8.86 -1.48
N SER A 110 -4.03 8.76 -2.15
CA SER A 110 -3.76 9.43 -3.43
C SER A 110 -3.49 8.37 -4.50
N PHE A 111 -4.22 8.47 -5.61
CA PHE A 111 -4.13 7.55 -6.73
C PHE A 111 -3.96 8.31 -8.03
N LYS A 112 -3.16 7.75 -8.97
CA LYS A 112 -2.97 8.28 -10.31
C LYS A 112 -3.30 7.21 -11.32
N ALA A 113 -4.12 7.55 -12.34
CA ALA A 113 -4.32 6.70 -13.51
C ALA A 113 -3.18 6.96 -14.52
N LEU A 114 -2.62 5.88 -15.07
CA LEU A 114 -1.57 5.90 -16.08
C LEU A 114 -2.07 5.46 -17.46
N GLY A 115 -3.36 5.13 -17.56
CA GLY A 115 -3.96 4.57 -18.77
C GLY A 115 -3.81 3.05 -18.87
N GLY A 116 -4.62 2.41 -19.73
CA GLY A 116 -4.55 0.98 -19.99
C GLY A 116 -4.75 0.09 -18.75
N GLY A 117 -5.57 0.50 -17.78
CA GLY A 117 -5.79 -0.25 -16.54
C GLY A 117 -4.61 -0.19 -15.56
N LYS A 118 -3.64 0.71 -15.76
CA LYS A 118 -2.48 0.91 -14.89
C LYS A 118 -2.68 2.12 -13.99
N TYR A 119 -2.24 2.00 -12.74
CA TYR A 119 -2.40 3.00 -11.70
C TYR A 119 -1.18 3.06 -10.78
N GLN A 120 -1.12 4.11 -9.99
CA GLN A 120 -0.20 4.25 -8.87
C GLN A 120 -1.00 4.62 -7.62
N ALA A 121 -0.74 3.91 -6.50
CA ALA A 121 -1.14 4.33 -5.17
C ALA A 121 0.05 5.02 -4.52
N VAL A 122 -0.11 6.31 -4.18
CA VAL A 122 0.92 7.12 -3.53
C VAL A 122 0.58 7.21 -2.06
N GLY A 123 1.46 6.72 -1.22
CA GLY A 123 1.21 6.60 0.21
C GLY A 123 2.47 6.43 1.02
N THR A 124 2.34 5.78 2.17
CA THR A 124 3.43 5.50 3.10
C THR A 124 3.41 4.03 3.52
N LEU A 125 4.60 3.46 3.68
CA LEU A 125 4.80 2.17 4.32
C LEU A 125 5.46 2.41 5.68
N THR A 126 4.84 1.87 6.73
CA THR A 126 5.43 1.79 8.07
C THR A 126 5.84 0.35 8.31
N MET A 127 7.10 0.12 8.58
CA MET A 127 7.65 -1.19 8.90
C MET A 127 8.78 -1.02 9.92
N ARG A 128 8.82 -1.88 10.94
CA ARG A 128 9.83 -1.83 11.99
C ARG A 128 9.95 -0.43 12.65
N GLY A 129 8.81 0.24 12.87
CA GLY A 129 8.76 1.59 13.45
C GLY A 129 9.20 2.73 12.52
N VAL A 130 9.66 2.43 11.31
CA VAL A 130 10.09 3.42 10.33
C VAL A 130 9.02 3.62 9.27
N THR A 131 8.63 4.87 9.04
CA THR A 131 7.68 5.26 7.99
C THR A 131 8.40 5.93 6.82
N LYS A 132 8.17 5.45 5.62
CA LYS A 132 8.73 6.01 4.38
C LYS A 132 7.64 6.18 3.32
N PRO A 133 7.76 7.18 2.43
CA PRO A 133 6.94 7.28 1.24
C PRO A 133 7.11 6.03 0.37
N LEU A 134 6.00 5.56 -0.19
CA LEU A 134 5.98 4.46 -1.15
C LEU A 134 4.95 4.75 -2.24
N THR A 135 5.39 4.70 -3.49
CA THR A 135 4.51 4.68 -4.65
C THR A 135 4.39 3.23 -5.12
N LEU A 136 3.19 2.67 -5.03
CA LEU A 136 2.88 1.31 -5.44
C LEU A 136 2.26 1.32 -6.84
N PRO A 137 2.98 0.93 -7.90
CA PRO A 137 2.41 0.75 -9.23
C PRO A 137 1.55 -0.51 -9.25
N PHE A 138 0.41 -0.49 -9.92
CA PHE A 138 -0.43 -1.68 -10.08
C PHE A 138 -1.22 -1.67 -11.38
N SER A 139 -1.55 -2.87 -11.84
CA SER A 139 -2.50 -3.11 -12.93
C SER A 139 -3.80 -3.62 -12.35
N LEU A 140 -4.92 -3.15 -12.86
CA LEU A 140 -6.26 -3.48 -12.38
C LEU A 140 -7.18 -3.81 -13.54
N VAL A 141 -7.90 -4.91 -13.41
CA VAL A 141 -9.02 -5.29 -14.29
C VAL A 141 -10.26 -5.46 -13.41
N ILE A 142 -11.34 -4.77 -13.75
CA ILE A 142 -12.65 -4.93 -13.09
C ILE A 142 -13.61 -5.53 -14.11
N THR A 143 -14.25 -6.65 -13.73
CA THR A 143 -15.27 -7.33 -14.54
C THR A 143 -16.49 -7.55 -13.65
N GLY A 144 -17.56 -6.79 -13.89
CA GLY A 144 -18.73 -6.77 -13.02
C GLY A 144 -18.32 -6.37 -11.59
N ASP A 145 -18.62 -7.23 -10.63
CA ASP A 145 -18.30 -7.02 -9.21
C ASP A 145 -16.97 -7.64 -8.78
N THR A 146 -16.15 -8.09 -9.71
CA THR A 146 -14.85 -8.70 -9.41
C THR A 146 -13.71 -7.82 -9.91
N ALA A 147 -12.78 -7.51 -9.02
CA ALA A 147 -11.53 -6.81 -9.31
C ALA A 147 -10.35 -7.77 -9.19
N LYS A 148 -9.44 -7.74 -10.16
CA LYS A 148 -8.14 -8.42 -10.12
C LYS A 148 -7.04 -7.38 -10.23
N MET A 149 -6.13 -7.38 -9.28
CA MET A 149 -5.00 -6.45 -9.20
C MET A 149 -3.69 -7.21 -9.12
N THR A 150 -2.70 -6.72 -9.85
CA THR A 150 -1.31 -7.18 -9.73
C THR A 150 -0.38 -6.01 -9.54
N SER A 151 0.67 -6.21 -8.72
CA SER A 151 1.71 -5.21 -8.48
C SER A 151 3.05 -5.89 -8.29
N SER A 152 4.12 -5.19 -8.67
CA SER A 152 5.50 -5.54 -8.33
C SER A 152 6.26 -4.25 -8.01
N VAL A 153 6.90 -4.21 -6.83
CA VAL A 153 7.65 -3.06 -6.36
C VAL A 153 8.90 -3.46 -5.61
N GLY A 154 10.02 -2.78 -5.89
CA GLY A 154 11.26 -2.92 -5.15
C GLY A 154 11.22 -2.10 -3.85
N LEU A 155 11.54 -2.73 -2.72
CA LEU A 155 11.71 -2.08 -1.42
C LEU A 155 13.16 -2.16 -0.98
N ASN A 156 13.75 -1.03 -0.60
CA ASN A 156 15.05 -1.03 0.06
C ASN A 156 14.84 -1.44 1.54
N ARG A 157 15.24 -2.68 1.88
CA ARG A 157 15.09 -3.23 3.23
C ARG A 157 15.84 -2.42 4.29
N LEU A 158 17.01 -1.89 3.95
CA LEU A 158 17.85 -1.13 4.87
C LEU A 158 17.22 0.22 5.26
N ALA A 159 16.40 0.81 4.37
CA ALA A 159 15.67 2.05 4.65
C ALA A 159 14.67 1.89 5.80
N PHE A 160 14.26 0.66 6.12
CA PHE A 160 13.38 0.31 7.24
C PHE A 160 14.12 -0.37 8.38
N GLY A 161 15.46 -0.42 8.34
CA GLY A 161 16.26 -1.09 9.35
C GLY A 161 16.13 -2.62 9.34
N VAL A 162 15.67 -3.23 8.24
CA VAL A 162 15.62 -4.68 8.07
C VAL A 162 16.98 -5.19 7.61
N GLY A 163 17.60 -6.04 8.40
CA GLY A 163 18.99 -6.47 8.27
C GLY A 163 19.93 -5.53 9.02
N GLN A 164 20.12 -5.79 10.31
CA GLN A 164 21.04 -5.09 11.19
C GLN A 164 22.29 -5.92 11.45
N GLY A 165 23.25 -5.39 12.22
CA GLY A 165 24.51 -6.08 12.50
C GLY A 165 25.24 -6.44 11.22
N ASP A 166 25.62 -7.67 11.07
CA ASP A 166 26.35 -8.21 9.90
C ASP A 166 25.50 -8.17 8.60
N TRP A 167 24.19 -8.05 8.71
CA TRP A 167 23.25 -7.99 7.58
C TRP A 167 23.08 -6.60 6.96
N LYS A 168 23.81 -5.58 7.45
CA LYS A 168 23.80 -4.23 6.87
C LYS A 168 24.48 -4.18 5.50
N THR A 169 25.40 -5.10 5.23
CA THR A 169 26.00 -5.22 3.91
C THR A 169 24.99 -5.79 2.91
N THR A 170 25.23 -5.60 1.63
CA THR A 170 24.35 -6.10 0.56
C THR A 170 24.99 -7.22 -0.25
N GLU A 171 26.12 -7.75 0.23
CA GLU A 171 26.88 -8.79 -0.43
C GLU A 171 26.16 -10.16 -0.38
N VAL A 172 25.67 -10.52 0.81
CA VAL A 172 25.00 -11.82 1.02
C VAL A 172 23.49 -11.69 0.76
N VAL A 173 22.86 -10.62 1.25
CA VAL A 173 21.43 -10.34 1.01
C VAL A 173 21.29 -8.95 0.37
N PRO A 174 20.78 -8.85 -0.85
CA PRO A 174 20.60 -7.58 -1.55
C PRO A 174 19.83 -6.56 -0.73
N GLY A 175 20.15 -5.27 -0.91
CA GLY A 175 19.42 -4.17 -0.29
C GLY A 175 17.99 -4.05 -0.79
N THR A 176 17.73 -4.43 -2.04
CA THR A 176 16.40 -4.40 -2.64
C THR A 176 15.72 -5.76 -2.54
N VAL A 177 14.51 -5.76 -1.99
CA VAL A 177 13.59 -6.90 -1.97
C VAL A 177 12.41 -6.57 -2.88
N THR A 178 12.06 -7.48 -3.79
CA THR A 178 10.90 -7.30 -4.66
C THR A 178 9.65 -7.81 -3.96
N VAL A 179 8.65 -6.97 -3.82
CA VAL A 179 7.32 -7.36 -3.31
C VAL A 179 6.37 -7.52 -4.48
N ASN A 180 5.75 -8.70 -4.58
CA ASN A 180 4.79 -9.08 -5.61
C ASN A 180 3.43 -9.30 -4.97
N ILE A 181 2.41 -8.63 -5.50
CA ILE A 181 1.05 -8.67 -4.99
C ILE A 181 0.12 -9.16 -6.09
N SER A 182 -0.71 -10.12 -5.77
CA SER A 182 -1.85 -10.54 -6.60
C SER A 182 -3.09 -10.56 -5.73
N LEU A 183 -4.07 -9.72 -6.07
CA LEU A 183 -5.32 -9.59 -5.33
C LEU A 183 -6.51 -9.90 -6.22
N THR A 184 -7.44 -10.65 -5.66
CA THR A 184 -8.81 -10.78 -6.18
C THR A 184 -9.75 -10.24 -5.10
N ALA A 185 -10.66 -9.36 -5.49
CA ALA A 185 -11.62 -8.77 -4.56
C ALA A 185 -13.00 -8.67 -5.19
N LYS A 186 -14.05 -8.67 -4.37
CA LYS A 186 -15.43 -8.44 -4.79
C LYS A 186 -15.93 -7.12 -4.24
N ARG A 187 -16.74 -6.43 -5.03
CA ARG A 187 -17.44 -5.22 -4.58
C ARG A 187 -18.30 -5.56 -3.37
N ALA A 188 -18.11 -4.84 -2.28
CA ALA A 188 -18.98 -4.99 -1.11
C ALA A 188 -20.41 -4.50 -1.46
N LYS A 189 -21.38 -5.25 -1.00
CA LYS A 189 -22.81 -4.90 -1.14
C LYS A 189 -23.22 -3.89 -0.10
#